data_cab942fbb2c717092b676c7c06aff935
#
_entry.id   cab942fbb2c717092b676c7c06aff935
#
_cell.length_a   1.000
_cell.length_b   1.000
_cell.length_c   1.000
_cell.angle_alpha   90.00
_cell.angle_beta   90.00
_cell.angle_gamma   90.00
#
_symmetry.space_group_name_H-M   'P 1'
#
loop_
_entity.id
_entity.type
_entity.pdbx_description
1 polymer ?
#
loop_
_entity_poly.entity_id
_entity_poly.type
_entity_poly.pdbx_seq_one_letter_code
_entity_poly.pdbx_strand_id
1 'polypeptide(L)'
;MKTSTTLALSLLAMAQPSLAQAQDATAPTLSAPFGECALGQWTSNRNLDDSAEITSAGCLVSWKPKLNANMQLGLNARAGWQDQGVTSGASGRVREAYVEFDAEPFSLRAGRQIIAWGRADRINPIDSLSPRDFTLLVPDDEQQRNGIDAVRLRYAINPALSITAVVAKSDFNVTPQASLPPNLVLAESPRDTEWALKLDRSGSGVDWSVSYFDGLSRAVRYRVDFTNPRAPLFRGDFERMQKLGADFAIAQGAWTIRGEVAHARISPSCTACASDARRVTSAVLGGDVDFAETMNFNVQVFANLKEDFTDPAGLTGVREALTLGLNRLNTDYAARETGLTLRLSDRILNDKLRWEISAVLDLNGNSRAVRPRLTYAFNDHLRLTAGLDHFEGPSQSYFGALIKNSTAFAIVSWVF
;
A
#
# COMPACT_ATOMS: atom_id res chain seq x y z
N MET A 1 18.18 -34.76 10.00
CA MET A 1 18.71 -33.72 10.89
C MET A 1 19.53 -32.75 10.04
N LYS A 2 18.91 -31.74 9.54
CA LYS A 2 19.55 -30.48 9.12
C LYS A 2 18.46 -29.42 9.18
N THR A 3 18.55 -28.62 10.23
CA THR A 3 17.64 -27.56 10.62
C THR A 3 17.79 -26.36 9.72
N SER A 4 16.69 -25.92 9.25
CA SER A 4 16.26 -24.65 8.65
C SER A 4 17.21 -23.45 8.78
N THR A 5 17.80 -23.04 7.66
CA THR A 5 18.60 -21.81 7.53
C THR A 5 17.82 -20.64 6.91
N THR A 6 16.51 -20.74 6.78
CA THR A 6 15.70 -19.77 6.04
C THR A 6 15.01 -18.70 6.90
N LEU A 7 15.03 -18.87 8.24
CA LEU A 7 14.66 -17.79 9.17
C LEU A 7 15.82 -16.81 9.42
N ALA A 8 17.01 -17.11 8.90
CA ALA A 8 18.24 -16.40 9.20
C ALA A 8 18.47 -15.11 8.39
N LEU A 9 17.80 -14.90 7.24
CA LEU A 9 18.06 -13.67 6.48
C LEU A 9 17.27 -12.46 6.95
N SER A 10 16.15 -12.63 7.60
CA SER A 10 15.45 -11.54 8.30
C SER A 10 15.88 -11.39 9.77
N LEU A 11 16.56 -12.40 10.32
CA LEU A 11 17.11 -12.42 11.69
C LEU A 11 18.62 -12.14 11.75
N LEU A 12 19.33 -12.19 10.62
CA LEU A 12 20.77 -11.85 10.57
C LEU A 12 21.06 -10.36 10.73
N ALA A 13 20.04 -9.51 10.79
CA ALA A 13 20.19 -8.12 11.23
C ALA A 13 20.19 -7.96 12.75
N MET A 14 19.94 -9.04 13.54
CA MET A 14 19.77 -8.91 14.99
C MET A 14 20.59 -9.87 15.88
N ALA A 15 21.48 -10.69 15.34
CA ALA A 15 22.30 -11.56 16.19
C ALA A 15 23.75 -11.66 15.66
N GLN A 16 24.56 -10.70 16.03
CA GLN A 16 25.99 -10.94 16.15
C GLN A 16 26.31 -11.19 17.63
N PRO A 17 27.02 -12.28 17.99
CA PRO A 17 27.45 -12.50 19.35
C PRO A 17 28.46 -11.41 19.73
N SER A 18 28.22 -10.79 20.88
CA SER A 18 29.13 -9.87 21.53
C SER A 18 30.46 -10.57 21.85
N LEU A 19 31.47 -10.31 21.04
CA LEU A 19 32.85 -10.34 21.55
C LEU A 19 33.09 -8.95 22.12
N ALA A 20 33.14 -8.90 23.44
CA ALA A 20 33.52 -7.72 24.18
C ALA A 20 34.95 -7.32 23.82
N GLN A 21 35.10 -6.38 22.92
CA GLN A 21 36.21 -5.45 22.85
C GLN A 21 35.61 -4.05 23.02
N ALA A 22 36.04 -3.39 24.06
CA ALA A 22 35.81 -1.97 24.24
C ALA A 22 36.43 -1.24 23.04
N GLN A 23 35.60 -1.03 21.99
CA GLN A 23 35.93 -0.10 20.91
C GLN A 23 35.13 1.16 21.14
N ASP A 24 35.83 2.28 21.03
CA ASP A 24 35.30 3.63 21.12
C ASP A 24 33.95 3.76 20.41
N ALA A 25 32.91 4.07 21.18
CA ALA A 25 31.50 4.11 20.77
C ALA A 25 31.16 5.33 19.89
N THR A 26 32.11 5.88 19.14
CA THR A 26 31.97 7.19 18.46
C THR A 26 32.22 7.20 16.95
N ALA A 27 32.63 6.09 16.35
CA ALA A 27 32.84 6.10 14.90
C ALA A 27 31.53 5.81 14.13
N PRO A 28 31.13 6.66 13.15
CA PRO A 28 29.96 6.41 12.31
C PRO A 28 30.19 5.16 11.47
N THR A 29 29.27 4.21 11.53
CA THR A 29 29.30 3.02 10.65
C THR A 29 28.57 3.36 9.37
N LEU A 30 29.31 3.78 8.34
CA LEU A 30 28.77 4.01 7.01
C LEU A 30 28.51 2.66 6.33
N SER A 31 27.28 2.16 6.42
CA SER A 31 26.86 1.01 5.60
C SER A 31 26.87 1.40 4.12
N ALA A 32 27.21 0.47 3.24
CA ALA A 32 27.09 0.71 1.81
C ALA A 32 25.60 0.90 1.43
N PRO A 33 25.29 1.75 0.44
CA PRO A 33 23.95 1.77 -0.14
C PRO A 33 23.65 0.42 -0.81
N PHE A 34 22.38 0.06 -0.80
CA PHE A 34 21.86 -1.13 -1.46
C PHE A 34 20.62 -0.75 -2.30
N GLY A 35 20.31 -1.56 -3.28
CA GLY A 35 19.22 -1.22 -4.14
C GLY A 35 18.92 -2.23 -5.22
N GLU A 36 18.01 -1.85 -6.11
CA GLU A 36 17.57 -2.63 -7.24
C GLU A 36 17.37 -1.71 -8.45
N CYS A 37 17.92 -2.10 -9.60
CA CYS A 37 17.58 -1.52 -10.89
C CYS A 37 16.81 -2.55 -11.69
N ALA A 38 15.71 -2.16 -12.30
CA ALA A 38 14.83 -3.03 -13.06
C ALA A 38 14.52 -2.46 -14.45
N LEU A 39 14.42 -3.35 -15.42
CA LEU A 39 13.89 -3.09 -16.76
C LEU A 39 12.75 -4.07 -16.98
N GLY A 40 11.58 -3.57 -17.32
CA GLY A 40 10.40 -4.40 -17.52
C GLY A 40 9.59 -3.99 -18.73
N GLN A 41 8.85 -4.97 -19.23
CA GLN A 41 7.90 -4.82 -20.33
C GLN A 41 6.56 -5.41 -19.92
N TRP A 42 5.48 -4.68 -20.22
CA TRP A 42 4.09 -5.09 -20.00
C TRP A 42 3.32 -4.98 -21.30
N THR A 43 2.39 -5.91 -21.50
CA THR A 43 1.47 -5.91 -22.64
C THR A 43 0.05 -5.77 -22.14
N SER A 44 -0.66 -4.69 -22.50
CA SER A 44 -2.08 -4.52 -22.20
C SER A 44 -2.69 -3.33 -22.91
N ASN A 45 -4.01 -3.36 -23.08
CA ASN A 45 -4.80 -2.19 -23.46
C ASN A 45 -5.31 -1.51 -22.18
N ARG A 46 -4.54 -0.63 -21.62
CA ARG A 46 -4.84 -0.01 -20.33
C ARG A 46 -5.93 1.05 -20.43
N ASN A 47 -6.65 1.27 -19.30
CA ASN A 47 -7.72 2.26 -19.24
C ASN A 47 -7.22 3.71 -19.34
N LEU A 48 -5.94 3.98 -19.03
CA LEU A 48 -5.41 5.35 -19.04
C LEU A 48 -5.05 5.84 -20.45
N ASP A 49 -4.47 4.98 -21.27
CA ASP A 49 -3.86 5.38 -22.54
C ASP A 49 -4.09 4.40 -23.70
N ASP A 50 -4.80 3.28 -23.48
CA ASP A 50 -4.98 2.19 -24.43
C ASP A 50 -3.65 1.67 -25.05
N SER A 51 -2.52 1.87 -24.34
CA SER A 51 -1.21 1.43 -24.81
C SER A 51 -1.11 -0.09 -24.73
N ALA A 52 -0.79 -0.72 -25.88
CA ALA A 52 -0.65 -2.17 -25.96
C ALA A 52 0.67 -2.68 -25.35
N GLU A 53 1.69 -1.83 -25.32
CA GLU A 53 3.01 -2.15 -24.80
C GLU A 53 3.53 -1.01 -23.95
N ILE A 54 4.08 -1.37 -22.78
CA ILE A 54 4.66 -0.40 -21.86
C ILE A 54 6.02 -0.89 -21.44
N THR A 55 7.03 -0.03 -21.61
CA THR A 55 8.38 -0.27 -21.11
C THR A 55 8.63 0.60 -19.89
N SER A 56 9.22 0.04 -18.86
CA SER A 56 9.64 0.78 -17.66
C SER A 56 11.06 0.39 -17.28
N ALA A 57 11.87 1.38 -16.98
CA ALA A 57 13.22 1.20 -16.44
C ALA A 57 13.37 2.09 -15.20
N GLY A 58 13.99 1.58 -14.14
CA GLY A 58 14.19 2.40 -12.94
C GLY A 58 15.08 1.73 -11.93
N CYS A 59 15.62 2.57 -11.04
CA CYS A 59 16.43 2.15 -9.91
C CYS A 59 15.80 2.66 -8.60
N LEU A 60 15.80 1.82 -7.59
CA LEU A 60 15.50 2.14 -6.21
C LEU A 60 16.77 1.98 -5.39
N VAL A 61 17.18 3.03 -4.68
CA VAL A 61 18.40 3.01 -3.86
C VAL A 61 18.02 3.33 -2.42
N SER A 62 18.55 2.56 -1.49
CA SER A 62 18.37 2.73 -0.05
C SER A 62 19.72 2.87 0.63
N TRP A 63 19.82 3.78 1.59
CA TRP A 63 21.00 3.97 2.40
C TRP A 63 20.61 4.32 3.83
N LYS A 64 21.12 3.57 4.80
CA LYS A 64 20.76 3.71 6.21
C LYS A 64 22.01 3.73 7.10
N PRO A 65 22.86 4.78 6.99
CA PRO A 65 24.06 4.91 7.81
C PRO A 65 23.70 5.22 9.26
N LYS A 66 24.42 4.59 10.19
CA LYS A 66 24.42 4.96 11.61
C LYS A 66 25.43 6.07 11.82
N LEU A 67 24.98 7.20 12.37
CA LEU A 67 25.83 8.34 12.71
C LEU A 67 26.54 8.13 14.05
N ASN A 68 25.83 7.51 14.99
CA ASN A 68 26.35 7.07 16.29
C ASN A 68 25.43 5.96 16.88
N ALA A 69 25.61 5.61 18.13
CA ALA A 69 24.83 4.57 18.81
C ALA A 69 23.31 4.83 18.80
N ASN A 70 22.91 6.08 18.81
CA ASN A 70 21.53 6.53 18.96
C ASN A 70 20.94 7.19 17.72
N MET A 71 21.77 7.51 16.71
CA MET A 71 21.31 8.27 15.54
C MET A 71 21.56 7.53 14.24
N GLN A 72 20.53 7.50 13.40
CA GLN A 72 20.55 6.91 12.05
C GLN A 72 19.94 7.88 11.04
N LEU A 73 20.49 7.92 9.84
CA LEU A 73 19.82 8.50 8.67
C LEU A 73 19.09 7.40 7.89
N GLY A 74 17.96 7.75 7.27
CA GLY A 74 17.30 6.90 6.32
C GLY A 74 17.11 7.64 5.01
N LEU A 75 17.65 7.10 3.93
CA LEU A 75 17.48 7.62 2.58
C LEU A 75 16.94 6.50 1.70
N ASN A 76 15.87 6.77 0.96
CA ASN A 76 15.34 5.89 -0.06
C ASN A 76 14.85 6.76 -1.22
N ALA A 77 15.43 6.56 -2.39
CA ALA A 77 15.10 7.33 -3.57
C ALA A 77 14.89 6.39 -4.77
N ARG A 78 13.94 6.77 -5.61
CA ARG A 78 13.66 6.11 -6.88
C ARG A 78 13.85 7.10 -8.01
N ALA A 79 14.49 6.65 -9.08
CA ALA A 79 14.51 7.33 -10.36
C ALA A 79 14.22 6.31 -11.46
N GLY A 80 13.50 6.71 -12.48
CA GLY A 80 13.14 5.83 -13.58
C GLY A 80 12.54 6.56 -14.76
N TRP A 81 12.31 5.80 -15.79
CA TRP A 81 11.61 6.20 -16.99
C TRP A 81 10.52 5.17 -17.29
N GLN A 82 9.40 5.63 -17.77
CA GLN A 82 8.28 4.79 -18.11
C GLN A 82 7.62 5.32 -19.39
N ASP A 83 7.40 4.44 -20.34
CA ASP A 83 6.64 4.75 -21.53
C ASP A 83 5.21 4.25 -21.33
N GLN A 84 4.36 5.16 -20.92
CA GLN A 84 2.96 4.89 -20.57
C GLN A 84 2.01 5.89 -21.26
N GLY A 85 2.32 6.25 -22.49
CA GLY A 85 1.51 7.19 -23.28
C GLY A 85 1.39 8.56 -22.62
N VAL A 86 0.26 8.81 -21.94
CA VAL A 86 -0.03 10.12 -21.31
C VAL A 86 0.97 10.48 -20.19
N THR A 87 1.61 9.49 -19.58
CA THR A 87 2.57 9.68 -18.49
C THR A 87 4.00 9.28 -18.86
N SER A 88 4.30 9.24 -20.16
CA SER A 88 5.66 8.94 -20.65
C SER A 88 6.68 9.95 -20.14
N GLY A 89 7.82 9.46 -19.69
CA GLY A 89 8.93 10.29 -19.30
C GLY A 89 9.74 9.78 -18.13
N ALA A 90 10.78 10.54 -17.82
CA ALA A 90 11.61 10.31 -16.65
C ALA A 90 10.96 10.90 -15.39
N SER A 91 11.06 10.18 -14.30
CA SER A 91 10.59 10.61 -13.00
C SER A 91 11.61 10.28 -11.91
N GLY A 92 11.67 11.12 -10.89
CA GLY A 92 12.48 10.87 -9.71
C GLY A 92 11.70 11.23 -8.46
N ARG A 93 11.84 10.42 -7.42
CA ARG A 93 11.16 10.68 -6.15
C ARG A 93 12.03 10.22 -4.97
N VAL A 94 12.15 11.09 -3.99
CA VAL A 94 12.64 10.72 -2.67
C VAL A 94 11.47 10.13 -1.90
N ARG A 95 11.54 8.83 -1.61
CA ARG A 95 10.51 8.10 -0.86
C ARG A 95 10.72 8.24 0.64
N GLU A 96 11.98 8.24 1.09
CA GLU A 96 12.36 8.47 2.48
C GLU A 96 13.60 9.34 2.55
N ALA A 97 13.60 10.30 3.46
CA ALA A 97 14.73 11.14 3.87
C ALA A 97 14.48 11.61 5.30
N TYR A 98 15.00 10.89 6.29
CA TYR A 98 14.74 11.17 7.69
C TYR A 98 15.99 11.00 8.56
N VAL A 99 15.93 11.61 9.73
CA VAL A 99 16.82 11.35 10.87
C VAL A 99 16.01 10.59 11.92
N GLU A 100 16.59 9.54 12.46
CA GLU A 100 16.02 8.78 13.58
C GLU A 100 16.97 8.87 14.78
N PHE A 101 16.39 9.14 15.93
CA PHE A 101 17.07 9.18 17.22
C PHE A 101 16.38 8.19 18.16
N ASP A 102 17.12 7.17 18.60
CA ASP A 102 16.67 6.14 19.51
C ASP A 102 17.41 6.26 20.85
N ALA A 103 16.66 6.59 21.89
CA ALA A 103 17.14 6.61 23.28
C ALA A 103 16.00 6.15 24.18
N GLU A 104 16.07 4.89 24.62
CA GLU A 104 15.04 4.31 25.48
C GLU A 104 14.65 5.22 26.65
N PRO A 105 13.35 5.41 26.90
CA PRO A 105 12.20 4.73 26.28
C PRO A 105 11.66 5.44 25.01
N PHE A 106 12.37 6.41 24.44
CA PHE A 106 11.93 7.23 23.33
C PHE A 106 12.61 6.85 22.03
N SER A 107 11.84 6.89 20.92
CA SER A 107 12.35 6.90 19.54
C SER A 107 11.67 8.03 18.79
N LEU A 108 12.47 8.92 18.19
CA LEU A 108 12.02 10.07 17.41
C LEU A 108 12.52 9.96 15.98
N ARG A 109 11.60 10.04 15.01
CA ARG A 109 11.95 10.11 13.59
C ARG A 109 11.34 11.35 12.97
N ALA A 110 12.17 12.16 12.30
CA ALA A 110 11.74 13.40 11.65
C ALA A 110 12.22 13.43 10.20
N GLY A 111 11.34 13.84 9.31
CA GLY A 111 11.58 13.92 7.86
C GLY A 111 10.61 13.08 7.05
N ARG A 112 10.93 12.90 5.77
CA ARG A 112 10.10 12.08 4.86
C ARG A 112 10.28 10.61 5.20
N GLN A 113 9.18 9.93 5.50
CA GLN A 113 9.19 8.55 5.97
C GLN A 113 7.95 7.78 5.53
N ILE A 114 8.11 6.49 5.26
CA ILE A 114 7.00 5.58 5.02
C ILE A 114 6.50 5.09 6.37
N ILE A 115 5.20 5.27 6.63
CA ILE A 115 4.52 4.80 7.83
C ILE A 115 3.34 3.92 7.39
N ALA A 116 3.44 2.62 7.64
CA ALA A 116 2.39 1.66 7.39
C ALA A 116 1.92 1.07 8.72
N TRP A 117 0.61 1.10 8.96
CA TRP A 117 -0.02 0.51 10.12
C TRP A 117 -0.93 -0.63 9.71
N GLY A 118 -1.18 -1.54 10.66
CA GLY A 118 -1.96 -2.75 10.47
C GLY A 118 -1.09 -3.99 10.32
N ARG A 119 -1.71 -5.16 10.50
CA ARG A 119 -1.09 -6.47 10.49
C ARG A 119 -1.63 -7.40 9.41
N ALA A 120 -2.70 -7.00 8.73
CA ALA A 120 -3.26 -7.75 7.62
C ALA A 120 -2.31 -7.74 6.41
N ASP A 121 -2.42 -8.74 5.56
CA ASP A 121 -1.41 -9.00 4.54
C ASP A 121 -1.63 -8.18 3.26
N ARG A 122 -2.80 -8.26 2.64
CA ARG A 122 -3.07 -7.60 1.35
C ARG A 122 -4.04 -6.43 1.44
N ILE A 123 -5.13 -6.65 2.15
CA ILE A 123 -6.13 -5.62 2.41
C ILE A 123 -5.93 -5.17 3.84
N ASN A 124 -5.61 -3.90 4.00
CA ASN A 124 -5.23 -3.34 5.29
C ASN A 124 -6.08 -2.09 5.58
N PRO A 125 -7.24 -2.27 6.23
CA PRO A 125 -8.16 -1.18 6.52
C PRO A 125 -7.59 -0.04 7.35
N ILE A 126 -6.60 -0.32 8.21
CA ILE A 126 -6.02 0.66 9.12
C ILE A 126 -4.97 1.54 8.43
N ASP A 127 -4.33 1.04 7.36
CA ASP A 127 -3.25 1.74 6.66
C ASP A 127 -3.76 3.03 5.98
N SER A 128 -3.37 4.18 6.53
CA SER A 128 -3.91 5.48 6.11
C SER A 128 -2.87 6.57 5.95
N LEU A 129 -1.64 6.36 6.44
CA LEU A 129 -0.64 7.44 6.50
C LEU A 129 0.11 7.61 5.19
N SER A 130 0.73 6.55 4.68
CA SER A 130 1.55 6.62 3.48
C SER A 130 0.75 6.29 2.22
N PRO A 131 0.68 7.21 1.23
CA PRO A 131 -0.05 6.95 -0.02
C PRO A 131 0.67 5.92 -0.88
N ARG A 132 -0.08 5.23 -1.74
CA ARG A 132 0.44 4.35 -2.79
C ARG A 132 0.18 4.95 -4.18
N ASP A 133 1.14 4.80 -5.06
CA ASP A 133 1.00 5.13 -6.48
C ASP A 133 0.84 3.84 -7.29
N PHE A 134 -0.39 3.45 -7.52
CA PHE A 134 -0.73 2.22 -8.25
C PHE A 134 -0.47 2.31 -9.75
N THR A 135 -0.08 3.47 -10.27
CA THR A 135 0.31 3.61 -11.68
C THR A 135 1.75 3.21 -11.94
N LEU A 136 2.54 3.05 -10.89
CA LEU A 136 3.93 2.61 -11.01
C LEU A 136 4.00 1.12 -11.32
N LEU A 137 4.69 0.80 -12.41
CA LEU A 137 5.02 -0.56 -12.83
C LEU A 137 6.37 -0.94 -12.25
N VAL A 138 6.34 -1.74 -11.20
CA VAL A 138 7.50 -2.06 -10.36
C VAL A 138 7.53 -3.54 -10.04
N PRO A 139 8.72 -4.12 -9.77
CA PRO A 139 8.85 -5.53 -9.42
C PRO A 139 8.10 -5.91 -8.15
N ASP A 140 8.08 -5.03 -7.16
CA ASP A 140 7.45 -5.25 -5.87
C ASP A 140 6.41 -4.16 -5.58
N ASP A 141 5.17 -4.56 -5.29
CA ASP A 141 4.05 -3.65 -5.00
C ASP A 141 4.33 -2.71 -3.79
N GLU A 142 5.22 -3.06 -2.86
CA GLU A 142 5.65 -2.17 -1.78
C GLU A 142 6.47 -0.96 -2.27
N GLN A 143 7.08 -1.06 -3.44
CA GLN A 143 7.74 0.09 -4.08
C GLN A 143 6.76 1.19 -4.53
N GLN A 144 5.47 0.89 -4.63
CA GLN A 144 4.42 1.88 -4.93
C GLN A 144 4.14 2.81 -3.76
N ARG A 145 4.53 2.44 -2.54
CA ARG A 145 4.32 3.25 -1.34
C ARG A 145 5.25 4.46 -1.31
N ASN A 146 4.70 5.62 -1.01
CA ASN A 146 5.43 6.88 -0.92
C ASN A 146 5.47 7.37 0.53
N GLY A 147 6.58 8.02 0.90
CA GLY A 147 6.73 8.64 2.20
C GLY A 147 5.95 9.96 2.31
N ILE A 148 5.67 10.32 3.54
CA ILE A 148 5.09 11.60 3.95
C ILE A 148 6.07 12.37 4.84
N ASP A 149 6.03 13.71 4.81
CA ASP A 149 6.83 14.55 5.68
C ASP A 149 6.19 14.59 7.07
N ALA A 150 6.85 13.95 8.04
CA ALA A 150 6.28 13.71 9.37
C ALA A 150 7.32 13.76 10.47
N VAL A 151 6.82 14.03 11.68
CA VAL A 151 7.51 13.74 12.94
C VAL A 151 6.77 12.59 13.61
N ARG A 152 7.48 11.52 13.92
CA ARG A 152 6.97 10.34 14.62
C ARG A 152 7.71 10.19 15.94
N LEU A 153 6.98 10.21 17.03
CA LEU A 153 7.47 9.93 18.38
C LEU A 153 6.87 8.61 18.85
N ARG A 154 7.73 7.69 19.27
CA ARG A 154 7.34 6.47 19.96
C ARG A 154 7.85 6.52 21.40
N TYR A 155 7.01 6.14 22.35
CA TYR A 155 7.33 5.98 23.75
C TYR A 155 7.03 4.54 24.18
N ALA A 156 8.05 3.83 24.62
CA ALA A 156 7.92 2.49 25.21
C ALA A 156 7.48 2.61 26.67
N ILE A 157 6.22 2.26 26.96
CA ILE A 157 5.69 2.22 28.33
C ILE A 157 6.36 1.09 29.11
N ASN A 158 6.54 -0.04 28.43
CA ASN A 158 7.26 -1.20 28.89
C ASN A 158 7.73 -2.01 27.66
N PRO A 159 8.48 -3.13 27.82
CA PRO A 159 8.98 -3.89 26.66
C PRO A 159 7.90 -4.41 25.70
N ALA A 160 6.67 -4.57 26.18
CA ALA A 160 5.56 -5.08 25.35
C ALA A 160 4.59 -4.01 24.86
N LEU A 161 4.54 -2.83 25.48
CA LEU A 161 3.52 -1.81 25.22
C LEU A 161 4.16 -0.47 24.86
N SER A 162 3.73 0.12 23.77
CA SER A 162 4.22 1.42 23.32
C SER A 162 3.10 2.31 22.77
N ILE A 163 3.31 3.62 22.86
CA ILE A 163 2.47 4.63 22.22
C ILE A 163 3.28 5.27 21.10
N THR A 164 2.68 5.45 19.94
CA THR A 164 3.27 6.17 18.81
C THR A 164 2.37 7.33 18.42
N ALA A 165 2.92 8.54 18.38
CA ALA A 165 2.27 9.73 17.88
C ALA A 165 2.94 10.16 16.57
N VAL A 166 2.13 10.57 15.59
CA VAL A 166 2.59 11.07 14.29
C VAL A 166 1.91 12.42 14.03
N VAL A 167 2.71 13.39 13.61
CA VAL A 167 2.23 14.65 13.03
C VAL A 167 2.86 14.78 11.65
N ALA A 168 2.03 14.99 10.63
CA ALA A 168 2.46 15.02 9.24
C ALA A 168 1.88 16.21 8.48
N LYS A 169 2.48 16.52 7.34
CA LYS A 169 1.90 17.39 6.32
C LYS A 169 1.34 16.52 5.21
N SER A 170 0.09 16.81 4.80
CA SER A 170 -0.49 16.22 3.61
C SER A 170 0.14 16.86 2.36
N ASP A 171 1.28 16.37 1.95
CA ASP A 171 1.95 16.76 0.72
C ASP A 171 2.10 15.51 -0.17
N PHE A 172 1.00 15.11 -0.80
CA PHE A 172 1.00 13.97 -1.69
C PHE A 172 0.12 14.23 -2.91
N ASN A 173 0.60 13.81 -4.07
CA ASN A 173 -0.18 13.77 -5.29
C ASN A 173 -0.79 12.38 -5.43
N VAL A 174 -2.08 12.32 -5.69
CA VAL A 174 -2.77 11.08 -6.04
C VAL A 174 -2.86 11.01 -7.56
N THR A 175 -2.27 9.97 -8.14
CA THR A 175 -2.40 9.73 -9.58
C THR A 175 -3.73 9.02 -9.83
N PRO A 176 -4.59 9.56 -10.71
CA PRO A 176 -5.87 8.92 -11.04
C PRO A 176 -5.67 7.53 -11.64
N GLN A 177 -6.47 6.56 -11.21
CA GLN A 177 -6.40 5.17 -11.68
C GLN A 177 -7.33 4.86 -12.84
N ALA A 178 -8.13 5.84 -13.30
CA ALA A 178 -9.12 5.67 -14.36
C ALA A 178 -9.02 6.78 -15.39
N SER A 179 -9.56 6.52 -16.58
CA SER A 179 -9.77 7.57 -17.59
C SER A 179 -10.69 8.64 -17.02
N LEU A 180 -10.23 9.88 -17.04
CA LEU A 180 -10.95 11.01 -16.48
C LEU A 180 -11.81 11.69 -17.56
N PRO A 181 -12.98 12.23 -17.19
CA PRO A 181 -13.78 13.06 -18.10
C PRO A 181 -12.96 14.28 -18.56
N PRO A 182 -13.13 14.73 -19.83
CA PRO A 182 -12.36 15.84 -20.37
C PRO A 182 -12.64 17.19 -19.68
N ASN A 183 -13.76 17.31 -18.98
CA ASN A 183 -14.17 18.49 -18.21
C ASN A 183 -13.93 18.32 -16.70
N LEU A 184 -13.00 17.44 -16.30
CA LEU A 184 -12.66 17.24 -14.91
C LEU A 184 -11.70 18.34 -14.42
N VAL A 185 -12.03 18.92 -13.27
CA VAL A 185 -11.16 19.80 -12.50
C VAL A 185 -10.69 19.04 -11.25
N LEU A 186 -9.39 18.80 -11.15
CA LEU A 186 -8.78 18.26 -9.94
C LEU A 186 -8.39 19.40 -9.01
N ALA A 187 -8.82 19.33 -7.74
CA ALA A 187 -8.32 20.21 -6.71
C ALA A 187 -6.84 19.91 -6.44
N GLU A 188 -6.08 20.94 -6.12
CA GLU A 188 -4.74 20.77 -5.58
C GLU A 188 -4.82 20.05 -4.23
N SER A 189 -3.83 19.21 -3.94
CA SER A 189 -3.72 18.56 -2.64
C SER A 189 -3.54 19.63 -1.56
N PRO A 190 -4.45 19.74 -0.59
CA PRO A 190 -4.31 20.72 0.47
C PRO A 190 -3.11 20.33 1.34
N ARG A 191 -2.35 21.36 1.78
CA ARG A 191 -1.22 21.18 2.70
C ARG A 191 -1.68 21.25 4.16
N ASP A 192 -2.60 20.40 4.53
CA ASP A 192 -3.15 20.34 5.88
C ASP A 192 -2.22 19.62 6.85
N THR A 193 -2.41 19.89 8.13
CA THR A 193 -1.77 19.12 9.18
C THR A 193 -2.62 17.89 9.49
N GLU A 194 -1.98 16.76 9.48
CA GLU A 194 -2.53 15.45 9.82
C GLU A 194 -1.91 14.94 11.10
N TRP A 195 -2.63 14.16 11.86
CA TRP A 195 -2.08 13.52 13.05
C TRP A 195 -2.65 12.12 13.25
N ALA A 196 -1.87 11.30 13.92
CA ALA A 196 -2.27 9.94 14.23
C ALA A 196 -1.68 9.50 15.57
N LEU A 197 -2.39 8.62 16.24
CA LEU A 197 -2.00 8.02 17.52
C LEU A 197 -2.22 6.52 17.45
N LYS A 198 -1.27 5.74 17.95
CA LYS A 198 -1.35 4.28 18.02
C LYS A 198 -0.86 3.79 19.38
N LEU A 199 -1.68 3.00 20.05
CA LEU A 199 -1.27 2.15 21.18
C LEU A 199 -1.01 0.75 20.62
N ASP A 200 0.17 0.24 20.83
CA ASP A 200 0.62 -1.04 20.26
C ASP A 200 1.17 -1.95 21.35
N ARG A 201 0.68 -3.19 21.39
CA ARG A 201 1.20 -4.26 22.23
C ARG A 201 1.78 -5.36 21.36
N SER A 202 3.03 -5.72 21.61
CA SER A 202 3.73 -6.81 20.94
C SER A 202 4.51 -7.63 21.98
N GLY A 203 4.54 -8.96 21.82
CA GLY A 203 5.28 -9.84 22.73
C GLY A 203 4.69 -11.24 22.76
N SER A 204 4.74 -11.89 23.89
CA SER A 204 4.15 -13.22 24.04
C SER A 204 2.61 -13.16 24.01
N GLY A 205 1.98 -14.09 23.28
CA GLY A 205 0.52 -14.21 23.15
C GLY A 205 -0.04 -13.44 21.98
N VAL A 206 -1.04 -12.60 22.22
CA VAL A 206 -1.70 -11.82 21.18
C VAL A 206 -1.03 -10.47 21.03
N ASP A 207 -0.53 -10.18 19.85
CA ASP A 207 -0.17 -8.82 19.44
C ASP A 207 -1.43 -8.07 19.06
N TRP A 208 -1.57 -6.82 19.48
CA TRP A 208 -2.73 -6.01 19.11
C TRP A 208 -2.38 -4.52 19.09
N SER A 209 -3.15 -3.76 18.33
CA SER A 209 -3.08 -2.30 18.41
C SER A 209 -4.45 -1.65 18.29
N VAL A 210 -4.54 -0.42 18.81
CA VAL A 210 -5.64 0.51 18.56
C VAL A 210 -5.04 1.80 18.04
N SER A 211 -5.63 2.36 16.99
CA SER A 211 -5.11 3.55 16.33
C SER A 211 -6.21 4.53 15.97
N TYR A 212 -5.85 5.81 15.95
CA TYR A 212 -6.67 6.88 15.45
C TYR A 212 -5.89 7.72 14.45
N PHE A 213 -6.54 8.12 13.37
CA PHE A 213 -5.99 8.98 12.33
C PHE A 213 -6.98 10.10 12.02
N ASP A 214 -6.48 11.32 11.89
CA ASP A 214 -7.22 12.49 11.42
C ASP A 214 -6.38 13.21 10.36
N GLY A 215 -6.79 13.13 9.11
CA GLY A 215 -6.07 13.66 7.97
C GLY A 215 -6.88 13.59 6.69
N LEU A 216 -6.21 13.65 5.54
CA LEU A 216 -6.86 13.55 4.24
C LEU A 216 -7.00 12.09 3.79
N SER A 217 -8.10 11.78 3.12
CA SER A 217 -8.25 10.53 2.37
C SER A 217 -7.17 10.45 1.28
N ARG A 218 -6.56 9.28 1.11
CA ARG A 218 -5.55 9.04 0.06
C ARG A 218 -6.17 8.79 -1.32
N ALA A 219 -7.50 8.78 -1.40
CA ALA A 219 -8.26 8.69 -2.64
C ALA A 219 -8.96 10.01 -2.94
N VAL A 220 -8.88 10.45 -4.19
CA VAL A 220 -9.67 11.59 -4.69
C VAL A 220 -11.13 11.19 -4.77
N ARG A 221 -12.02 12.07 -4.31
CA ARG A 221 -13.47 11.90 -4.45
C ARG A 221 -13.98 12.75 -5.60
N TYR A 222 -14.63 12.10 -6.54
CA TYR A 222 -15.23 12.76 -7.70
C TYR A 222 -16.68 13.10 -7.44
N ARG A 223 -17.09 14.32 -7.86
CA ARG A 223 -18.45 14.85 -7.76
C ARG A 223 -18.81 15.60 -9.02
N VAL A 224 -20.11 15.86 -9.20
CA VAL A 224 -20.60 16.79 -10.23
C VAL A 224 -20.94 18.11 -9.56
N ASP A 225 -20.31 19.18 -10.02
CA ASP A 225 -20.60 20.55 -9.62
C ASP A 225 -21.65 21.14 -10.57
N PHE A 226 -22.85 21.42 -10.03
CA PHE A 226 -23.98 22.00 -10.72
C PHE A 226 -24.10 23.53 -10.50
N THR A 227 -23.06 24.22 -10.05
CA THR A 227 -23.06 25.69 -9.90
C THR A 227 -23.49 26.37 -11.22
N ASN A 228 -23.13 25.79 -12.35
CA ASN A 228 -23.69 26.12 -13.66
C ASN A 228 -24.48 24.91 -14.22
N PRO A 229 -25.81 24.85 -14.07
CA PRO A 229 -26.60 23.73 -14.56
C PRO A 229 -26.51 23.45 -16.06
N ARG A 230 -26.14 24.49 -16.86
CA ARG A 230 -25.98 24.35 -18.32
C ARG A 230 -24.63 23.77 -18.74
N ALA A 231 -23.64 23.77 -17.82
CA ALA A 231 -22.31 23.24 -18.06
C ALA A 231 -21.79 22.61 -16.74
N PRO A 232 -22.30 21.43 -16.35
CA PRO A 232 -21.85 20.77 -15.15
C PRO A 232 -20.38 20.36 -15.29
N LEU A 233 -19.61 20.57 -14.23
CA LEU A 233 -18.19 20.19 -14.16
C LEU A 233 -18.03 18.97 -13.27
N PHE A 234 -17.16 18.06 -13.68
CA PHE A 234 -16.65 17.05 -12.77
C PHE A 234 -15.54 17.67 -11.92
N ARG A 235 -15.62 17.49 -10.61
CA ARG A 235 -14.63 17.98 -9.65
C ARG A 235 -14.09 16.82 -8.83
N GLY A 236 -12.78 16.73 -8.73
CA GLY A 236 -12.11 15.79 -7.83
C GLY A 236 -11.52 16.53 -6.64
N ASP A 237 -11.96 16.20 -5.43
CA ASP A 237 -11.55 16.84 -4.18
C ASP A 237 -10.91 15.84 -3.22
N PHE A 238 -10.03 16.33 -2.34
CA PHE A 238 -9.53 15.59 -1.18
C PHE A 238 -10.47 15.78 0.00
N GLU A 239 -10.84 14.69 0.65
CA GLU A 239 -11.78 14.71 1.78
C GLU A 239 -11.04 14.48 3.09
N ARG A 240 -11.49 15.17 4.16
CA ARG A 240 -11.00 14.92 5.51
C ARG A 240 -11.56 13.60 6.02
N MET A 241 -10.69 12.78 6.59
CA MET A 241 -11.02 11.46 7.11
C MET A 241 -10.58 11.35 8.57
N GLN A 242 -11.51 10.97 9.43
CA GLN A 242 -11.24 10.52 10.78
C GLN A 242 -11.43 9.00 10.80
N LYS A 243 -10.42 8.28 11.23
CA LYS A 243 -10.44 6.81 11.22
C LYS A 243 -10.00 6.25 12.57
N LEU A 244 -10.85 5.43 13.16
CA LEU A 244 -10.52 4.58 14.31
C LEU A 244 -10.25 3.17 13.80
N GLY A 245 -9.15 2.56 14.21
CA GLY A 245 -8.76 1.22 13.82
C GLY A 245 -8.30 0.36 14.99
N ALA A 246 -8.49 -0.94 14.86
CA ALA A 246 -7.94 -1.95 15.77
C ALA A 246 -7.47 -3.15 14.97
N ASP A 247 -6.35 -3.75 15.39
CA ASP A 247 -5.80 -4.95 14.79
C ASP A 247 -5.31 -5.93 15.83
N PHE A 248 -5.18 -7.19 15.41
CA PHE A 248 -4.52 -8.22 16.19
C PHE A 248 -3.78 -9.21 15.30
N ALA A 249 -2.80 -9.88 15.88
CA ALA A 249 -2.14 -11.05 15.33
C ALA A 249 -1.85 -12.06 16.44
N ILE A 250 -2.03 -13.35 16.14
CA ILE A 250 -1.75 -14.45 17.05
C ILE A 250 -1.14 -15.62 16.29
N ALA A 251 -0.06 -16.19 16.82
CA ALA A 251 0.48 -17.45 16.35
C ALA A 251 -0.22 -18.60 17.09
N GLN A 252 -0.85 -19.50 16.33
CA GLN A 252 -1.59 -20.66 16.86
C GLN A 252 -1.16 -21.94 16.13
N GLY A 253 -0.24 -22.69 16.70
CA GLY A 253 0.37 -23.82 16.03
C GLY A 253 1.15 -23.38 14.79
N ALA A 254 0.83 -23.97 13.63
CA ALA A 254 1.43 -23.59 12.36
C ALA A 254 0.80 -22.35 11.71
N TRP A 255 -0.32 -21.83 12.25
CA TRP A 255 -1.04 -20.70 11.71
C TRP A 255 -0.64 -19.39 12.37
N THR A 256 -0.51 -18.33 11.56
CA THR A 256 -0.56 -16.96 12.04
C THR A 256 -1.90 -16.36 11.64
N ILE A 257 -2.74 -16.06 12.63
CA ILE A 257 -4.08 -15.48 12.41
C ILE A 257 -3.99 -13.98 12.64
N ARG A 258 -4.56 -13.19 11.73
CA ARG A 258 -4.58 -11.72 11.78
C ARG A 258 -5.98 -11.18 11.50
N GLY A 259 -6.31 -10.09 12.16
CA GLY A 259 -7.56 -9.39 11.90
C GLY A 259 -7.40 -7.89 12.08
N GLU A 260 -8.17 -7.14 11.30
CA GLU A 260 -8.25 -5.68 11.38
C GLU A 260 -9.70 -5.23 11.24
N VAL A 261 -10.03 -4.16 11.95
CA VAL A 261 -11.27 -3.41 11.76
C VAL A 261 -10.97 -1.93 11.78
N ALA A 262 -11.59 -1.19 10.88
CA ALA A 262 -11.50 0.27 10.83
C ALA A 262 -12.87 0.88 10.59
N HIS A 263 -13.17 1.97 11.30
CA HIS A 263 -14.33 2.80 11.07
C HIS A 263 -13.87 4.20 10.67
N ALA A 264 -14.25 4.65 9.49
CA ALA A 264 -13.87 5.95 8.94
C ALA A 264 -15.09 6.84 8.76
N ARG A 265 -14.99 8.07 9.24
CA ARG A 265 -15.88 9.18 8.91
C ARG A 265 -15.15 10.09 7.93
N ILE A 266 -15.73 10.27 6.74
CA ILE A 266 -15.14 11.03 5.65
C ILE A 266 -16.03 12.25 5.39
N SER A 267 -15.47 13.42 5.57
CA SER A 267 -16.20 14.70 5.42
C SER A 267 -15.75 15.41 4.16
N PRO A 268 -16.67 15.92 3.34
CA PRO A 268 -16.31 16.71 2.17
C PRO A 268 -15.55 17.98 2.57
N SER A 269 -14.59 18.40 1.76
CA SER A 269 -13.88 19.67 1.92
C SER A 269 -14.72 20.90 1.52
N CYS A 270 -15.84 20.66 0.84
CA CYS A 270 -16.75 21.70 0.37
C CYS A 270 -17.83 22.03 1.42
N THR A 271 -17.89 23.28 1.88
CA THR A 271 -18.87 23.74 2.87
C THR A 271 -20.33 23.60 2.37
N ALA A 272 -20.59 23.75 1.08
CA ALA A 272 -21.90 23.55 0.46
C ALA A 272 -22.30 22.06 0.33
N CYS A 273 -21.34 21.12 0.51
CA CYS A 273 -21.54 19.68 0.41
C CYS A 273 -21.51 19.00 1.81
N ALA A 274 -21.63 19.75 2.88
CA ALA A 274 -21.45 19.26 4.26
C ALA A 274 -22.48 18.20 4.70
N SER A 275 -23.59 18.02 3.95
CA SER A 275 -24.59 16.97 4.21
C SER A 275 -24.11 15.56 3.83
N ASP A 276 -23.04 15.43 3.06
CA ASP A 276 -22.62 14.18 2.43
C ASP A 276 -21.46 13.50 3.16
N ALA A 277 -21.34 13.68 4.47
CA ALA A 277 -20.37 12.95 5.29
C ALA A 277 -20.65 11.45 5.18
N ARG A 278 -19.65 10.70 4.71
CA ARG A 278 -19.74 9.25 4.53
C ARG A 278 -19.13 8.51 5.71
N ARG A 279 -19.70 7.36 6.01
CA ARG A 279 -19.14 6.42 6.98
C ARG A 279 -18.83 5.10 6.29
N VAL A 280 -17.63 4.62 6.52
CA VAL A 280 -17.17 3.35 5.98
C VAL A 280 -16.61 2.51 7.11
N THR A 281 -17.16 1.32 7.29
CA THR A 281 -16.60 0.30 8.18
C THR A 281 -15.97 -0.79 7.35
N SER A 282 -14.69 -1.05 7.57
CA SER A 282 -13.94 -2.09 6.88
C SER A 282 -13.40 -3.09 7.89
N ALA A 283 -13.47 -4.37 7.56
CA ALA A 283 -12.93 -5.44 8.38
C ALA A 283 -12.22 -6.48 7.50
N VAL A 284 -11.18 -7.10 8.05
CA VAL A 284 -10.49 -8.23 7.45
C VAL A 284 -10.13 -9.23 8.55
N LEU A 285 -10.26 -10.51 8.24
CA LEU A 285 -9.84 -11.63 9.07
C LEU A 285 -9.20 -12.68 8.19
N GLY A 286 -8.04 -13.17 8.56
CA GLY A 286 -7.37 -14.20 7.80
C GLY A 286 -6.19 -14.79 8.53
N GLY A 287 -5.45 -15.63 7.83
CA GLY A 287 -4.25 -16.23 8.35
C GLY A 287 -3.39 -16.81 7.26
N ASP A 288 -2.20 -17.14 7.67
CA ASP A 288 -1.21 -17.83 6.84
C ASP A 288 -0.66 -19.04 7.57
N VAL A 289 -0.28 -20.03 6.78
CA VAL A 289 0.34 -21.26 7.24
C VAL A 289 1.49 -21.65 6.32
N ASP A 290 2.62 -21.99 6.92
CA ASP A 290 3.72 -22.61 6.20
C ASP A 290 3.58 -24.13 6.28
N PHE A 291 3.64 -24.80 5.14
CA PHE A 291 3.59 -26.26 5.02
C PHE A 291 4.59 -26.73 3.96
N ALA A 292 4.87 -28.05 3.94
CA ALA A 292 5.82 -28.64 2.99
C ALA A 292 7.16 -27.89 2.89
N GLU A 293 7.74 -27.51 4.02
CA GLU A 293 9.04 -26.83 4.22
C GLU A 293 9.12 -25.39 3.71
N THR A 294 8.65 -25.10 2.50
CA THR A 294 8.82 -23.79 1.82
C THR A 294 7.54 -23.19 1.29
N MET A 295 6.46 -23.99 1.26
CA MET A 295 5.18 -23.56 0.72
C MET A 295 4.39 -22.77 1.76
N ASN A 296 3.89 -21.59 1.37
CA ASN A 296 3.05 -20.73 2.21
C ASN A 296 1.66 -20.57 1.58
N PHE A 297 0.63 -20.77 2.38
CA PHE A 297 -0.75 -20.48 2.01
C PHE A 297 -1.30 -19.37 2.91
N ASN A 298 -1.91 -18.36 2.30
CA ASN A 298 -2.57 -17.26 2.97
C ASN A 298 -4.00 -17.11 2.46
N VAL A 299 -4.93 -16.89 3.38
CA VAL A 299 -6.34 -16.62 3.09
C VAL A 299 -6.86 -15.51 3.97
N GLN A 300 -7.62 -14.56 3.38
CA GLN A 300 -8.28 -13.50 4.12
C GLN A 300 -9.71 -13.31 3.60
N VAL A 301 -10.64 -13.06 4.49
CA VAL A 301 -12.00 -12.59 4.20
C VAL A 301 -12.04 -11.10 4.53
N PHE A 302 -12.61 -10.29 3.66
CA PHE A 302 -12.80 -8.87 3.90
C PHE A 302 -14.25 -8.44 3.70
N ALA A 303 -14.63 -7.37 4.38
CA ALA A 303 -15.93 -6.72 4.23
C ALA A 303 -15.78 -5.20 4.36
N ASN A 304 -16.43 -4.46 3.47
CA ASN A 304 -16.61 -3.00 3.53
C ASN A 304 -18.09 -2.69 3.58
N LEU A 305 -18.50 -1.86 4.54
CA LEU A 305 -19.85 -1.34 4.67
C LEU A 305 -19.80 0.18 4.48
N LYS A 306 -20.52 0.68 3.48
CA LYS A 306 -20.63 2.10 3.14
C LYS A 306 -22.06 2.55 3.50
N GLU A 307 -22.21 3.34 4.57
CA GLU A 307 -23.55 3.70 5.11
C GLU A 307 -24.33 4.63 4.17
N ASP A 308 -23.62 5.50 3.43
CA ASP A 308 -24.23 6.54 2.61
C ASP A 308 -24.02 6.25 1.08
N PHE A 309 -24.14 4.99 0.70
CA PHE A 309 -24.03 4.57 -0.71
C PHE A 309 -25.30 4.97 -1.48
N THR A 310 -25.12 5.62 -2.64
CA THR A 310 -26.22 5.92 -3.56
C THR A 310 -26.38 4.77 -4.56
N ASP A 311 -27.44 3.98 -4.37
CA ASP A 311 -27.77 2.90 -5.28
C ASP A 311 -28.34 3.47 -6.60
N PRO A 312 -27.75 3.15 -7.76
CA PRO A 312 -28.33 3.54 -9.05
C PRO A 312 -29.63 2.78 -9.36
N ALA A 313 -29.90 1.66 -8.69
CA ALA A 313 -31.12 0.88 -8.91
C ALA A 313 -32.38 1.71 -8.58
N GLY A 314 -33.29 1.78 -9.55
CA GLY A 314 -34.51 2.60 -9.42
C GLY A 314 -34.38 4.08 -9.85
N LEU A 315 -33.17 4.51 -10.21
CA LEU A 315 -32.95 5.79 -10.91
C LEU A 315 -33.18 5.59 -12.39
N THR A 316 -33.51 6.67 -13.12
CA THR A 316 -33.75 6.63 -14.56
C THR A 316 -33.09 7.83 -15.26
N GLY A 317 -32.75 7.62 -16.55
CA GLY A 317 -32.24 8.67 -17.42
C GLY A 317 -30.92 9.27 -16.98
N VAL A 318 -30.80 10.60 -17.00
CA VAL A 318 -29.55 11.33 -16.70
C VAL A 318 -29.08 11.07 -15.26
N ARG A 319 -30.01 10.92 -14.31
CA ARG A 319 -29.64 10.67 -12.91
C ARG A 319 -28.99 9.30 -12.73
N GLU A 320 -29.53 8.27 -13.37
CA GLU A 320 -28.95 6.93 -13.37
C GLU A 320 -27.54 6.96 -13.99
N ALA A 321 -27.41 7.53 -15.20
CA ALA A 321 -26.13 7.60 -15.91
C ALA A 321 -25.05 8.35 -15.11
N LEU A 322 -25.39 9.48 -14.46
CA LEU A 322 -24.47 10.23 -13.61
C LEU A 322 -24.06 9.43 -12.36
N THR A 323 -25.02 8.78 -11.70
CA THR A 323 -24.74 7.97 -10.51
C THR A 323 -23.82 6.80 -10.83
N LEU A 324 -24.09 6.07 -11.92
CA LEU A 324 -23.23 4.98 -12.40
C LEU A 324 -21.83 5.48 -12.75
N GLY A 325 -21.73 6.61 -13.44
CA GLY A 325 -20.45 7.24 -13.78
C GLY A 325 -19.64 7.64 -12.55
N LEU A 326 -20.28 8.30 -11.58
CA LEU A 326 -19.64 8.70 -10.32
C LEU A 326 -19.25 7.49 -9.46
N ASN A 327 -20.12 6.50 -9.34
CA ASN A 327 -19.82 5.28 -8.60
C ASN A 327 -18.59 4.56 -9.21
N ARG A 328 -18.49 4.52 -10.54
CA ARG A 328 -17.32 3.97 -11.22
C ARG A 328 -16.04 4.76 -10.95
N LEU A 329 -16.09 6.10 -11.07
CA LEU A 329 -14.94 6.97 -10.80
C LEU A 329 -14.47 6.87 -9.34
N ASN A 330 -15.40 6.71 -8.41
CA ASN A 330 -15.15 6.60 -6.99
C ASN A 330 -14.90 5.16 -6.51
N THR A 331 -14.96 4.18 -7.40
CA THR A 331 -14.88 2.75 -7.06
C THR A 331 -15.94 2.31 -6.03
N ASP A 332 -17.09 2.94 -6.05
CA ASP A 332 -18.23 2.67 -5.16
C ASP A 332 -19.26 1.80 -5.90
N TYR A 333 -19.08 0.50 -5.93
CA TYR A 333 -19.96 -0.40 -6.70
C TYR A 333 -21.13 -0.95 -5.89
N ALA A 334 -21.02 -1.02 -4.56
CA ALA A 334 -22.07 -1.52 -3.68
C ALA A 334 -21.97 -0.89 -2.30
N ALA A 335 -23.11 -0.83 -1.56
CA ALA A 335 -23.15 -0.44 -0.16
C ALA A 335 -22.39 -1.43 0.74
N ARG A 336 -22.41 -2.70 0.37
CA ARG A 336 -21.69 -3.78 1.04
C ARG A 336 -20.82 -4.51 0.03
N GLU A 337 -19.54 -4.54 0.27
CA GLU A 337 -18.56 -5.29 -0.50
C GLU A 337 -17.96 -6.36 0.40
N THR A 338 -17.99 -7.62 -0.05
CA THR A 338 -17.36 -8.74 0.67
C THR A 338 -16.53 -9.54 -0.31
N GLY A 339 -15.43 -10.08 0.16
CA GLY A 339 -14.58 -10.88 -0.71
C GLY A 339 -13.55 -11.70 0.02
N LEU A 340 -12.74 -12.37 -0.77
CA LEU A 340 -11.65 -13.24 -0.34
C LEU A 340 -10.35 -12.80 -1.01
N THR A 341 -9.26 -12.88 -0.28
CA THR A 341 -7.91 -12.91 -0.87
C THR A 341 -7.29 -14.26 -0.63
N LEU A 342 -6.62 -14.79 -1.64
CA LEU A 342 -5.90 -16.04 -1.59
C LEU A 342 -4.49 -15.83 -2.10
N ARG A 343 -3.51 -16.46 -1.47
CA ARG A 343 -2.14 -16.51 -1.95
C ARG A 343 -1.54 -17.88 -1.66
N LEU A 344 -0.96 -18.49 -2.67
CA LEU A 344 -0.16 -19.68 -2.56
C LEU A 344 1.21 -19.38 -3.16
N SER A 345 2.26 -19.66 -2.44
CA SER A 345 3.64 -19.42 -2.90
C SER A 345 4.59 -20.48 -2.40
N ASP A 346 5.66 -20.70 -3.18
CA ASP A 346 6.71 -21.65 -2.83
C ASP A 346 8.05 -21.19 -3.37
N ARG A 347 9.12 -21.78 -2.83
CA ARG A 347 10.50 -21.60 -3.23
C ARG A 347 11.14 -22.96 -3.49
N ILE A 348 11.56 -23.18 -4.71
CA ILE A 348 12.13 -24.43 -5.19
C ILE A 348 13.52 -24.21 -5.81
N LEU A 349 14.21 -25.26 -6.20
CA LEU A 349 15.55 -25.22 -6.79
C LEU A 349 16.59 -24.51 -5.89
N ASN A 350 16.61 -24.82 -4.61
CA ASN A 350 17.45 -24.16 -3.60
C ASN A 350 17.23 -22.63 -3.57
N ASP A 351 15.98 -22.22 -3.46
CA ASP A 351 15.52 -20.82 -3.43
C ASP A 351 15.73 -20.01 -4.72
N LYS A 352 16.26 -20.63 -5.79
CA LYS A 352 16.46 -19.94 -7.06
C LYS A 352 15.18 -19.65 -7.81
N LEU A 353 14.16 -20.48 -7.66
CA LEU A 353 12.87 -20.28 -8.31
C LEU A 353 11.79 -20.07 -7.24
N ARG A 354 11.19 -18.88 -7.28
CA ARG A 354 10.03 -18.53 -6.47
C ARG A 354 8.82 -18.40 -7.36
N TRP A 355 7.73 -19.04 -7.00
CA TRP A 355 6.44 -18.81 -7.64
C TRP A 355 5.38 -18.38 -6.64
N GLU A 356 4.44 -17.60 -7.10
CA GLU A 356 3.30 -17.10 -6.32
C GLU A 356 2.07 -17.04 -7.22
N ILE A 357 0.95 -17.52 -6.72
CA ILE A 357 -0.37 -17.27 -7.30
C ILE A 357 -1.18 -16.56 -6.25
N SER A 358 -1.65 -15.36 -6.58
CA SER A 358 -2.54 -14.60 -5.72
C SER A 358 -3.84 -14.28 -6.43
N ALA A 359 -4.94 -14.28 -5.68
CA ALA A 359 -6.27 -13.96 -6.19
C ALA A 359 -7.02 -13.07 -5.21
N VAL A 360 -7.84 -12.18 -5.74
CA VAL A 360 -8.84 -11.41 -4.99
C VAL A 360 -10.19 -11.67 -5.64
N LEU A 361 -11.14 -12.14 -4.86
CA LEU A 361 -12.51 -12.45 -5.28
C LEU A 361 -13.46 -11.45 -4.64
N ASP A 362 -14.13 -10.65 -5.44
CA ASP A 362 -15.24 -9.80 -5.02
C ASP A 362 -16.54 -10.60 -5.15
N LEU A 363 -17.09 -11.03 -4.02
CA LEU A 363 -18.26 -11.91 -3.98
C LEU A 363 -19.57 -11.19 -4.31
N ASN A 364 -19.67 -9.90 -4.03
CA ASN A 364 -20.86 -9.10 -4.34
C ASN A 364 -20.89 -8.65 -5.80
N GLY A 365 -19.75 -8.23 -6.33
CA GLY A 365 -19.64 -7.78 -7.72
C GLY A 365 -19.43 -8.93 -8.72
N ASN A 366 -19.31 -10.18 -8.25
CA ASN A 366 -18.96 -11.34 -9.06
C ASN A 366 -17.76 -11.07 -9.97
N SER A 367 -16.72 -10.51 -9.38
CA SER A 367 -15.51 -10.10 -10.10
C SER A 367 -14.25 -10.62 -9.41
N ARG A 368 -13.16 -10.75 -10.16
CA ARG A 368 -11.93 -11.34 -9.64
C ARG A 368 -10.68 -10.77 -10.31
N ALA A 369 -9.59 -10.79 -9.55
CA ALA A 369 -8.25 -10.61 -10.04
C ALA A 369 -7.41 -11.85 -9.72
N VAL A 370 -6.64 -12.34 -10.69
CA VAL A 370 -5.72 -13.47 -10.52
C VAL A 370 -4.34 -13.05 -11.03
N ARG A 371 -3.31 -13.25 -10.21
CA ARG A 371 -1.96 -12.72 -10.45
C ARG A 371 -0.90 -13.79 -10.19
N PRO A 372 -0.62 -14.70 -11.15
CA PRO A 372 0.52 -15.60 -11.08
C PRO A 372 1.81 -14.84 -11.37
N ARG A 373 2.85 -15.12 -10.58
CA ARG A 373 4.21 -14.59 -10.72
C ARG A 373 5.23 -15.70 -10.59
N LEU A 374 6.31 -15.61 -11.35
CA LEU A 374 7.44 -16.50 -11.32
C LEU A 374 8.73 -15.65 -11.29
N THR A 375 9.59 -15.86 -10.31
CA THR A 375 10.87 -15.16 -10.19
C THR A 375 12.00 -16.19 -10.17
N TYR A 376 12.94 -16.06 -11.10
CA TYR A 376 14.14 -16.88 -11.16
C TYR A 376 15.39 -16.04 -10.84
N ALA A 377 16.15 -16.44 -9.83
CA ALA A 377 17.43 -15.85 -9.47
C ALA A 377 18.57 -16.59 -10.18
N PHE A 378 19.20 -15.95 -11.16
CA PHE A 378 20.38 -16.48 -11.84
C PHE A 378 21.57 -16.53 -10.88
N ASN A 379 21.70 -15.50 -10.05
CA ASN A 379 22.67 -15.34 -8.99
C ASN A 379 22.14 -14.35 -7.94
N ASP A 380 22.95 -13.94 -6.98
CA ASP A 380 22.56 -13.02 -5.89
C ASP A 380 22.16 -11.63 -6.40
N HIS A 381 22.60 -11.24 -7.58
CA HIS A 381 22.36 -9.94 -8.17
C HIS A 381 21.29 -9.94 -9.25
N LEU A 382 21.26 -10.94 -10.14
CA LEU A 382 20.42 -10.93 -11.34
C LEU A 382 19.19 -11.81 -11.16
N ARG A 383 18.01 -11.21 -11.38
CA ARG A 383 16.72 -11.88 -11.30
C ARG A 383 15.87 -11.60 -12.54
N LEU A 384 15.07 -12.58 -12.93
CA LEU A 384 14.01 -12.44 -13.92
C LEU A 384 12.69 -12.73 -13.27
N THR A 385 11.75 -11.80 -13.37
CA THR A 385 10.36 -11.98 -12.91
C THR A 385 9.44 -11.93 -14.12
N ALA A 386 8.56 -12.92 -14.26
CA ALA A 386 7.49 -12.92 -15.25
C ALA A 386 6.15 -13.14 -14.54
N GLY A 387 5.08 -12.60 -15.10
CA GLY A 387 3.77 -12.76 -14.50
C GLY A 387 2.62 -12.29 -15.38
N LEU A 388 1.43 -12.50 -14.84
CA LEU A 388 0.16 -12.04 -15.42
C LEU A 388 -0.61 -11.29 -14.34
N ASP A 389 -1.30 -10.23 -14.73
CA ASP A 389 -2.37 -9.62 -13.97
C ASP A 389 -3.66 -9.81 -14.79
N HIS A 390 -4.56 -10.64 -14.34
CA HIS A 390 -5.81 -10.94 -15.05
C HIS A 390 -6.99 -10.47 -14.24
N PHE A 391 -7.83 -9.63 -14.85
CA PHE A 391 -9.04 -9.07 -14.27
C PHE A 391 -10.27 -9.55 -15.03
N GLU A 392 -11.31 -9.94 -14.29
CA GLU A 392 -12.56 -10.46 -14.87
C GLU A 392 -13.76 -10.03 -14.02
N GLY A 393 -14.89 -9.80 -14.67
CA GLY A 393 -16.16 -9.49 -14.02
C GLY A 393 -17.08 -8.62 -14.89
N PRO A 394 -18.30 -8.36 -14.42
CA PRO A 394 -19.21 -7.39 -15.05
C PRO A 394 -18.59 -5.98 -15.07
N SER A 395 -18.89 -5.17 -16.09
CA SER A 395 -18.35 -3.82 -16.25
C SER A 395 -18.67 -2.87 -15.08
N GLN A 396 -19.68 -3.17 -14.30
CA GLN A 396 -20.12 -2.44 -13.10
C GLN A 396 -19.59 -3.08 -11.80
N SER A 397 -18.50 -3.80 -11.86
CA SER A 397 -17.80 -4.36 -10.70
C SER A 397 -16.37 -3.85 -10.62
N TYR A 398 -15.74 -4.00 -9.47
CA TYR A 398 -14.39 -3.49 -9.23
C TYR A 398 -13.38 -4.01 -10.26
N PHE A 399 -13.25 -5.33 -10.40
CA PHE A 399 -12.30 -5.92 -11.35
C PHE A 399 -12.79 -5.92 -12.79
N GLY A 400 -14.11 -5.94 -13.01
CA GLY A 400 -14.68 -5.81 -14.35
C GLY A 400 -14.39 -4.46 -15.00
N ALA A 401 -14.33 -3.37 -14.20
CA ALA A 401 -13.91 -2.06 -14.68
C ALA A 401 -12.42 -2.00 -15.07
N LEU A 402 -11.61 -2.95 -14.59
CA LEU A 402 -10.18 -3.04 -14.81
C LEU A 402 -9.77 -4.08 -15.88
N ILE A 403 -10.70 -4.67 -16.64
CA ILE A 403 -10.41 -5.73 -17.62
C ILE A 403 -9.30 -5.28 -18.60
N LYS A 404 -9.32 -4.04 -19.07
CA LYS A 404 -8.29 -3.48 -19.95
C LYS A 404 -6.90 -3.40 -19.31
N ASN A 405 -6.80 -3.48 -17.98
CA ASN A 405 -5.54 -3.49 -17.26
C ASN A 405 -4.95 -4.92 -17.13
N SER A 406 -5.64 -5.92 -17.68
CA SER A 406 -5.07 -7.27 -17.75
C SER A 406 -3.79 -7.25 -18.60
N THR A 407 -2.72 -7.82 -18.08
CA THR A 407 -1.39 -7.68 -18.67
C THR A 407 -0.53 -8.92 -18.43
N ALA A 408 0.34 -9.22 -19.40
CA ALA A 408 1.49 -10.09 -19.18
C ALA A 408 2.74 -9.21 -19.07
N PHE A 409 3.68 -9.60 -18.23
CA PHE A 409 4.91 -8.83 -18.04
C PHE A 409 6.13 -9.70 -17.81
N ALA A 410 7.29 -9.12 -18.13
CA ALA A 410 8.60 -9.65 -17.79
C ALA A 410 9.50 -8.51 -17.29
N ILE A 411 10.23 -8.75 -16.21
CA ILE A 411 11.10 -7.76 -15.56
C ILE A 411 12.46 -8.41 -15.29
N VAL A 412 13.53 -7.76 -15.73
CA VAL A 412 14.90 -8.11 -15.34
C VAL A 412 15.35 -7.12 -14.27
N SER A 413 15.82 -7.64 -13.15
CA SER A 413 16.27 -6.83 -12.02
C SER A 413 17.72 -7.12 -11.67
N TRP A 414 18.47 -6.07 -11.37
CA TRP A 414 19.81 -6.12 -10.80
C TRP A 414 19.80 -5.57 -9.37
N VAL A 415 20.15 -6.42 -8.41
CA VAL A 415 20.22 -6.09 -6.98
C VAL A 415 21.69 -5.89 -6.58
N PHE A 416 22.01 -4.84 -5.81
CA PHE A 416 23.36 -4.47 -5.40
C PHE A 416 23.42 -3.97 -3.95
#